data_e0bc1be2850ef25c4655c78993d46cb5
#
_entry.id   e0bc1be2850ef25c4655c78993d46cb5
#
_cell.length_a   1.000
_cell.length_b   1.000
_cell.length_c   1.000
_cell.angle_alpha   90.00
_cell.angle_beta   90.00
_cell.angle_gamma   90.00
#
_symmetry.space_group_name_H-M   'P 1'
#
loop_
_entity.id
_entity.type
_entity.pdbx_description
1 polymer ?
#
loop_
_entity_poly.entity_id
_entity_poly.type
_entity_poly.pdbx_seq_one_letter_code
_entity_poly.pdbx_strand_id
1 'polypeptide(L)'
;MAPAGRSDSDGGTLSPGHLVTLSPVKVGMLTFLGSEAAFFGTLIMAYVYFLRQTTQEEPNPSQVFRLPMILAASACLFSSSATIHVAEKALRRKSQEAFLGWWGLTIVLGLLFLLGTGLEWKNLIGRWGLTISRNLFGTTYFTLVGFHALHVTIGVIVMSIVFGLARSRQITAGNVTGVEVVSWYWHFVDGVWVVVFTFVYVVGR
;
A
#
# COMPACT_ATOMS: atom_id res chain seq x y z
N MET A 1 -65.41 44.81 -6.22
CA MET A 1 -65.10 43.83 -7.26
C MET A 1 -63.67 43.43 -7.04
N ALA A 2 -63.46 42.36 -6.29
CA ALA A 2 -62.12 41.84 -5.90
C ALA A 2 -61.76 40.70 -6.85
N PRO A 3 -60.51 40.57 -7.32
CA PRO A 3 -60.06 39.35 -7.98
C PRO A 3 -59.44 38.37 -7.01
N ALA A 4 -59.70 37.10 -7.29
CA ALA A 4 -59.44 35.95 -6.58
C ALA A 4 -57.92 35.64 -6.32
N GLY A 5 -57.64 35.02 -5.15
CA GLY A 5 -56.36 34.51 -4.77
C GLY A 5 -55.90 33.35 -5.64
N ARG A 6 -54.65 33.37 -5.97
CA ARG A 6 -53.94 32.26 -6.60
C ARG A 6 -53.15 31.53 -5.52
N SER A 7 -53.59 30.33 -5.20
CA SER A 7 -52.85 29.39 -4.35
C SER A 7 -51.67 28.83 -5.14
N ASP A 8 -50.48 29.27 -4.85
CA ASP A 8 -49.25 28.60 -5.28
C ASP A 8 -49.08 27.35 -4.42
N SER A 9 -49.42 26.21 -5.00
CA SER A 9 -49.00 24.91 -4.49
C SER A 9 -47.49 24.74 -4.75
N ASP A 10 -46.70 25.06 -3.74
CA ASP A 10 -45.29 24.80 -3.69
C ASP A 10 -45.03 23.28 -3.68
N GLY A 11 -44.92 22.72 -4.86
CA GLY A 11 -44.49 21.34 -5.08
C GLY A 11 -42.99 21.23 -4.73
N GLY A 12 -42.71 20.95 -3.46
CA GLY A 12 -41.34 20.65 -3.02
C GLY A 12 -40.73 19.48 -3.82
N THR A 13 -40.05 19.84 -4.92
CA THR A 13 -39.15 18.90 -5.59
C THR A 13 -38.03 18.59 -4.65
N LEU A 14 -38.09 17.39 -4.05
CA LEU A 14 -36.95 16.79 -3.32
C LEU A 14 -35.76 16.82 -4.27
N SER A 15 -34.81 17.69 -3.99
CA SER A 15 -33.51 17.72 -4.65
C SER A 15 -32.91 16.32 -4.53
N PRO A 16 -32.57 15.64 -5.65
CA PRO A 16 -31.91 14.36 -5.58
C PRO A 16 -30.59 14.56 -4.82
N GLY A 17 -30.49 13.90 -3.66
CA GLY A 17 -29.33 14.00 -2.76
C GLY A 17 -28.05 13.97 -3.58
N HIS A 18 -27.10 14.83 -3.24
CA HIS A 18 -25.74 14.85 -3.78
C HIS A 18 -25.11 13.46 -3.63
N LEU A 19 -25.35 12.60 -4.61
CA LEU A 19 -24.54 11.41 -4.80
C LEU A 19 -23.13 11.94 -5.08
N VAL A 20 -22.21 11.73 -4.14
CA VAL A 20 -20.79 12.00 -4.34
C VAL A 20 -20.33 11.08 -5.48
N THR A 21 -20.42 11.58 -6.71
CA THR A 21 -19.94 10.87 -7.88
C THR A 21 -18.42 10.83 -7.82
N LEU A 22 -17.88 9.67 -7.39
CA LEU A 22 -16.44 9.42 -7.43
C LEU A 22 -15.98 9.54 -8.88
N SER A 23 -14.82 10.17 -9.09
CA SER A 23 -14.25 10.22 -10.44
C SER A 23 -14.00 8.79 -10.96
N PRO A 24 -14.16 8.50 -12.26
CA PRO A 24 -13.92 7.17 -12.84
C PRO A 24 -12.54 6.57 -12.43
N VAL A 25 -11.53 7.42 -12.32
CA VAL A 25 -10.18 7.01 -11.88
C VAL A 25 -10.19 6.49 -10.45
N LYS A 26 -10.92 7.12 -9.54
CA LYS A 26 -11.05 6.66 -8.14
C LYS A 26 -11.81 5.34 -8.05
N VAL A 27 -12.88 5.19 -8.83
CA VAL A 27 -13.63 3.93 -8.90
C VAL A 27 -12.75 2.80 -9.43
N GLY A 28 -12.01 3.04 -10.52
CA GLY A 28 -11.06 2.08 -11.07
C GLY A 28 -10.00 1.65 -10.05
N MET A 29 -9.43 2.60 -9.31
CA MET A 29 -8.45 2.29 -8.27
C MET A 29 -9.07 1.46 -7.14
N LEU A 30 -10.27 1.78 -6.66
CA LEU A 30 -10.93 1.01 -5.61
C LEU A 30 -11.23 -0.43 -6.06
N THR A 31 -11.67 -0.62 -7.30
CA THR A 31 -11.89 -1.96 -7.88
C THR A 31 -10.57 -2.75 -7.96
N PHE A 32 -9.50 -2.10 -8.41
CA PHE A 32 -8.16 -2.68 -8.45
C PHE A 32 -7.69 -3.09 -7.05
N LEU A 33 -7.75 -2.18 -6.07
CA LEU A 33 -7.36 -2.49 -4.68
C LEU A 33 -8.21 -3.63 -4.08
N GLY A 34 -9.49 -3.71 -4.43
CA GLY A 34 -10.36 -4.82 -4.02
C GLY A 34 -9.88 -6.16 -4.58
N SER A 35 -9.48 -6.22 -5.85
CA SER A 35 -8.91 -7.43 -6.45
C SER A 35 -7.56 -7.82 -5.82
N GLU A 36 -6.70 -6.85 -5.52
CA GLU A 36 -5.43 -7.10 -4.84
C GLU A 36 -5.62 -7.58 -3.40
N ALA A 37 -6.62 -7.06 -2.70
CA ALA A 37 -6.96 -7.56 -1.36
C ALA A 37 -7.40 -9.03 -1.39
N ALA A 38 -8.19 -9.45 -2.39
CA ALA A 38 -8.56 -10.85 -2.57
C ALA A 38 -7.34 -11.71 -2.93
N PHE A 39 -6.46 -11.22 -3.80
CA PHE A 39 -5.22 -11.90 -4.18
C PHE A 39 -4.31 -12.14 -2.95
N PHE A 40 -3.98 -11.10 -2.19
CA PHE A 40 -3.18 -11.26 -0.98
C PHE A 40 -3.89 -12.11 0.08
N GLY A 41 -5.21 -11.99 0.21
CA GLY A 41 -6.01 -12.83 1.10
C GLY A 41 -5.83 -14.31 0.80
N THR A 42 -5.84 -14.72 -0.47
CA THR A 42 -5.60 -16.12 -0.87
C THR A 42 -4.17 -16.57 -0.57
N LEU A 43 -3.16 -15.72 -0.80
CA LEU A 43 -1.77 -16.04 -0.47
C LEU A 43 -1.55 -16.20 1.03
N ILE A 44 -2.16 -15.35 1.85
CA ILE A 44 -2.08 -15.43 3.32
C ILE A 44 -2.77 -16.72 3.81
N MET A 45 -3.94 -17.04 3.27
CA MET A 45 -4.63 -18.29 3.62
C MET A 45 -3.81 -19.53 3.25
N ALA A 46 -3.18 -19.53 2.08
CA ALA A 46 -2.26 -20.60 1.67
C ALA A 46 -1.06 -20.70 2.63
N TYR A 47 -0.42 -19.56 2.97
CA TYR A 47 0.68 -19.52 3.93
C TYR A 47 0.28 -20.12 5.28
N VAL A 48 -0.84 -19.68 5.86
CA VAL A 48 -1.33 -20.17 7.17
C VAL A 48 -1.68 -21.65 7.13
N TYR A 49 -2.28 -22.13 6.05
CA TYR A 49 -2.64 -23.54 5.87
C TYR A 49 -1.40 -24.42 5.84
N PHE A 50 -0.40 -24.07 5.05
CA PHE A 50 0.83 -24.85 4.91
C PHE A 50 1.78 -24.70 6.12
N LEU A 51 1.77 -23.56 6.80
CA LEU A 51 2.55 -23.37 8.03
C LEU A 51 2.24 -24.44 9.08
N ARG A 52 0.98 -24.83 9.22
CA ARG A 52 0.55 -25.87 10.17
C ARG A 52 1.02 -27.28 9.79
N GLN A 53 1.31 -27.53 8.51
CA GLN A 53 1.76 -28.83 8.02
C GLN A 53 3.29 -28.98 8.11
N THR A 54 4.03 -27.85 8.10
CA THR A 54 5.49 -27.85 8.03
C THR A 54 6.18 -27.68 9.38
N THR A 55 5.46 -27.66 10.49
CA THR A 55 6.01 -27.52 11.86
C THR A 55 7.03 -28.59 12.26
N GLN A 56 7.14 -29.67 11.50
CA GLN A 56 8.11 -30.78 11.71
C GLN A 56 9.35 -30.67 10.81
N GLU A 57 9.39 -29.73 9.86
CA GLU A 57 10.50 -29.62 8.89
C GLU A 57 11.48 -28.51 9.30
N GLU A 58 12.78 -28.81 9.27
CA GLU A 58 13.84 -27.81 9.44
C GLU A 58 14.17 -27.10 8.11
N PRO A 59 14.49 -25.77 8.14
CA PRO A 59 14.65 -24.91 9.30
C PRO A 59 13.33 -24.34 9.84
N ASN A 60 13.20 -24.33 11.19
CA ASN A 60 12.02 -23.82 11.87
C ASN A 60 11.94 -22.26 11.73
N PRO A 61 10.78 -21.67 11.40
CA PRO A 61 10.62 -20.23 11.23
C PRO A 61 11.16 -19.39 12.39
N SER A 62 11.01 -19.86 13.63
CA SER A 62 11.45 -19.14 14.84
C SER A 62 12.96 -18.90 14.92
N GLN A 63 13.77 -19.70 14.23
CA GLN A 63 15.23 -19.65 14.27
C GLN A 63 15.84 -18.84 13.13
N VAL A 64 15.08 -18.65 12.06
CA VAL A 64 15.57 -18.16 10.77
C VAL A 64 15.51 -16.63 10.67
N PHE A 65 14.48 -15.99 11.28
CA PHE A 65 14.22 -14.56 11.10
C PHE A 65 15.02 -13.65 12.03
N ARG A 66 15.64 -12.62 11.45
CA ARG A 66 16.29 -11.52 12.20
C ARG A 66 15.28 -10.41 12.50
N LEU A 67 14.49 -10.59 13.56
CA LEU A 67 13.47 -9.64 13.98
C LEU A 67 13.91 -8.16 14.02
N PRO A 68 15.08 -7.79 14.58
CA PRO A 68 15.45 -6.38 14.65
C PRO A 68 15.55 -5.71 13.28
N MET A 69 16.06 -6.42 12.28
CA MET A 69 16.20 -5.90 10.92
C MET A 69 14.84 -5.72 10.24
N ILE A 70 13.96 -6.71 10.40
CA ILE A 70 12.60 -6.67 9.83
C ILE A 70 11.78 -5.56 10.50
N LEU A 71 11.90 -5.40 11.83
CA LEU A 71 11.24 -4.31 12.57
C LEU A 71 11.72 -2.93 12.11
N ALA A 72 13.04 -2.76 11.90
CA ALA A 72 13.59 -1.51 11.39
C ALA A 72 13.08 -1.20 9.97
N ALA A 73 13.07 -2.20 9.08
CA ALA A 73 12.52 -2.05 7.73
C ALA A 73 11.01 -1.72 7.77
N SER A 74 10.23 -2.41 8.61
CA SER A 74 8.81 -2.13 8.80
C SER A 74 8.55 -0.73 9.35
N ALA A 75 9.39 -0.25 10.28
CA ALA A 75 9.30 1.12 10.79
C ALA A 75 9.53 2.15 9.68
N CYS A 76 10.48 1.92 8.76
CA CYS A 76 10.66 2.76 7.57
C CYS A 76 9.40 2.80 6.72
N LEU A 77 8.79 1.63 6.45
CA LEU A 77 7.59 1.53 5.62
C LEU A 77 6.40 2.25 6.27
N PHE A 78 6.14 2.05 7.56
CA PHE A 78 5.07 2.75 8.29
C PHE A 78 5.30 4.27 8.38
N SER A 79 6.55 4.70 8.56
CA SER A 79 6.90 6.12 8.54
C SER A 79 6.61 6.73 7.17
N SER A 80 6.75 5.96 6.08
CA SER A 80 6.47 6.41 4.73
C SER A 80 4.98 6.75 4.51
N SER A 81 4.06 6.06 5.18
CA SER A 81 2.64 6.41 5.19
C SER A 81 2.35 7.79 5.81
N ALA A 82 3.10 8.17 6.84
CA ALA A 82 2.97 9.52 7.41
C ALA A 82 3.55 10.59 6.47
N THR A 83 4.70 10.32 5.85
CA THR A 83 5.35 11.29 4.95
C THR A 83 4.56 11.54 3.68
N ILE A 84 3.94 10.52 3.08
CA ILE A 84 3.09 10.69 1.88
C ILE A 84 1.84 11.52 2.19
N HIS A 85 1.24 11.34 3.38
CA HIS A 85 0.10 12.14 3.82
C HIS A 85 0.48 13.63 4.01
N VAL A 86 1.67 13.91 4.54
CA VAL A 86 2.18 15.28 4.65
C VAL A 86 2.46 15.87 3.26
N ALA A 87 2.99 15.08 2.33
CA ALA A 87 3.21 15.48 0.94
C ALA A 87 1.88 15.89 0.26
N GLU A 88 0.81 15.10 0.39
CA GLU A 88 -0.51 15.46 -0.13
C GLU A 88 -1.01 16.80 0.43
N LYS A 89 -0.88 17.01 1.74
CA LYS A 89 -1.26 18.29 2.36
C LYS A 89 -0.45 19.46 1.81
N ALA A 90 0.86 19.27 1.57
CA ALA A 90 1.72 20.28 0.98
C ALA A 90 1.27 20.64 -0.44
N LEU A 91 0.90 19.64 -1.27
CA LEU A 91 0.37 19.85 -2.62
C LEU A 91 -0.94 20.64 -2.59
N ARG A 92 -1.89 20.30 -1.71
CA ARG A 92 -3.15 21.04 -1.50
C ARG A 92 -2.91 22.50 -1.08
N ARG A 93 -1.85 22.77 -0.32
CA ARG A 93 -1.41 24.10 0.10
C ARG A 93 -0.60 24.84 -0.98
N LYS A 94 -0.46 24.26 -2.19
CA LYS A 94 0.31 24.79 -3.32
C LYS A 94 1.81 25.01 -3.00
N SER A 95 2.35 24.30 -2.02
CA SER A 95 3.77 24.33 -1.67
C SER A 95 4.51 23.21 -2.40
N GLN A 96 5.00 23.53 -3.61
CA GLN A 96 5.70 22.58 -4.48
C GLN A 96 6.97 22.02 -3.85
N GLU A 97 7.76 22.86 -3.19
CA GLU A 97 9.03 22.44 -2.58
C GLU A 97 8.78 21.47 -1.41
N ALA A 98 7.81 21.78 -0.54
CA ALA A 98 7.44 20.91 0.56
C ALA A 98 6.87 19.56 0.03
N PHE A 99 6.06 19.60 -1.04
CA PHE A 99 5.58 18.37 -1.69
C PHE A 99 6.73 17.50 -2.17
N LEU A 100 7.67 18.05 -2.94
CA LEU A 100 8.83 17.32 -3.46
C LEU A 100 9.70 16.74 -2.32
N GLY A 101 9.93 17.52 -1.25
CA GLY A 101 10.71 17.04 -0.11
C GLY A 101 10.07 15.84 0.59
N TRP A 102 8.79 15.93 0.95
CA TRP A 102 8.08 14.85 1.65
C TRP A 102 7.82 13.64 0.76
N TRP A 103 7.49 13.86 -0.52
CA TRP A 103 7.28 12.78 -1.49
C TRP A 103 8.59 12.04 -1.77
N GLY A 104 9.71 12.76 -1.93
CA GLY A 104 11.04 12.17 -2.07
C GLY A 104 11.45 11.35 -0.85
N LEU A 105 11.14 11.84 0.36
CA LEU A 105 11.39 11.09 1.60
C LEU A 105 10.60 9.78 1.65
N THR A 106 9.34 9.80 1.18
CA THR A 106 8.52 8.57 1.06
C THR A 106 9.19 7.53 0.15
N ILE A 107 9.71 7.95 -1.00
CA ILE A 107 10.45 7.08 -1.94
C ILE A 107 11.69 6.48 -1.26
N VAL A 108 12.48 7.29 -0.56
CA VAL A 108 13.68 6.83 0.14
C VAL A 108 13.33 5.79 1.22
N LEU A 109 12.28 6.03 2.01
CA LEU A 109 11.82 5.08 3.03
C LEU A 109 11.34 3.76 2.42
N GLY A 110 10.63 3.80 1.29
CA GLY A 110 10.24 2.61 0.54
C GLY A 110 11.44 1.83 0.00
N LEU A 111 12.46 2.52 -0.51
CA LEU A 111 13.72 1.89 -0.95
C LEU A 111 14.49 1.26 0.22
N LEU A 112 14.51 1.90 1.39
CA LEU A 112 15.14 1.34 2.59
C LEU A 112 14.44 0.05 3.03
N PHE A 113 13.10 0.00 2.95
CA PHE A 113 12.35 -1.22 3.19
C PHE A 113 12.73 -2.35 2.22
N LEU A 114 12.79 -2.05 0.90
CA LEU A 114 13.20 -3.04 -0.11
C LEU A 114 14.63 -3.53 0.09
N LEU A 115 15.55 -2.64 0.44
CA LEU A 115 16.93 -3.01 0.80
C LEU A 115 16.96 -3.93 2.03
N GLY A 116 16.21 -3.61 3.08
CA GLY A 116 16.07 -4.46 4.27
C GLY A 116 15.55 -5.85 3.93
N THR A 117 14.50 -5.94 3.12
CA THR A 117 13.94 -7.21 2.64
C THR A 117 14.96 -8.00 1.81
N GLY A 118 15.67 -7.33 0.90
CA GLY A 118 16.72 -7.96 0.08
C GLY A 118 17.88 -8.51 0.91
N LEU A 119 18.32 -7.79 1.93
CA LEU A 119 19.37 -8.24 2.86
C LEU A 119 18.89 -9.43 3.70
N GLU A 120 17.63 -9.44 4.14
CA GLU A 120 17.03 -10.58 4.82
C GLU A 120 17.02 -11.81 3.92
N TRP A 121 16.57 -11.68 2.68
CA TRP A 121 16.60 -12.79 1.71
C TRP A 121 17.99 -13.31 1.43
N LYS A 122 18.99 -12.43 1.28
CA LYS A 122 20.39 -12.83 1.13
C LYS A 122 20.86 -13.67 2.33
N ASN A 123 20.45 -13.28 3.53
CA ASN A 123 20.77 -14.03 4.75
C ASN A 123 20.04 -15.39 4.82
N LEU A 124 18.74 -15.43 4.46
CA LEU A 124 17.95 -16.65 4.43
C LEU A 124 18.50 -17.68 3.43
N ILE A 125 18.82 -17.23 2.23
CA ILE A 125 19.37 -18.07 1.17
C ILE A 125 20.80 -18.50 1.51
N GLY A 126 21.65 -17.55 1.93
CA GLY A 126 23.08 -17.80 2.11
C GLY A 126 23.45 -18.58 3.38
N ARG A 127 22.73 -18.37 4.49
CA ARG A 127 23.03 -19.05 5.78
C ARG A 127 22.18 -20.29 6.01
N TRP A 128 20.91 -20.24 5.65
CA TRP A 128 19.96 -21.30 5.93
C TRP A 128 19.67 -22.18 4.71
N GLY A 129 20.15 -21.74 3.52
CA GLY A 129 19.86 -22.41 2.26
C GLY A 129 18.35 -22.47 1.97
N LEU A 130 17.56 -21.57 2.57
CA LEU A 130 16.12 -21.51 2.36
C LEU A 130 15.84 -20.94 0.97
N THR A 131 15.24 -21.75 0.12
CA THR A 131 14.86 -21.37 -1.26
C THR A 131 13.41 -21.73 -1.53
N ILE A 132 12.85 -21.21 -2.62
CA ILE A 132 11.49 -21.53 -3.04
C ILE A 132 11.25 -23.04 -3.19
N SER A 133 12.27 -23.80 -3.59
CA SER A 133 12.16 -25.23 -3.91
C SER A 133 12.59 -26.16 -2.77
N ARG A 134 13.05 -25.63 -1.63
CA ARG A 134 13.61 -26.47 -0.57
C ARG A 134 12.53 -27.15 0.27
N ASN A 135 11.55 -26.41 0.71
CA ASN A 135 10.42 -26.90 1.50
C ASN A 135 9.18 -26.04 1.27
N LEU A 136 8.04 -26.51 1.72
CA LEU A 136 6.76 -25.86 1.52
C LEU A 136 6.68 -24.49 2.24
N PHE A 137 7.34 -24.36 3.41
CA PHE A 137 7.48 -23.09 4.11
C PHE A 137 8.24 -22.05 3.27
N GLY A 138 9.41 -22.42 2.72
CA GLY A 138 10.17 -21.54 1.83
C GLY A 138 9.36 -21.10 0.62
N THR A 139 8.65 -22.03 -0.03
CA THR A 139 7.80 -21.73 -1.18
C THR A 139 6.73 -20.67 -0.83
N THR A 140 5.98 -20.89 0.23
CA THR A 140 4.87 -20.00 0.61
C THR A 140 5.36 -18.65 1.14
N TYR A 141 6.45 -18.63 1.92
CA TYR A 141 7.10 -17.43 2.42
C TYR A 141 7.63 -16.54 1.28
N PHE A 142 8.48 -17.09 0.40
CA PHE A 142 9.04 -16.31 -0.70
C PHE A 142 7.97 -15.86 -1.70
N THR A 143 6.91 -16.64 -1.89
CA THR A 143 5.78 -16.23 -2.74
C THR A 143 5.05 -15.05 -2.10
N LEU A 144 4.62 -15.15 -0.85
CA LEU A 144 3.84 -14.10 -0.18
C LEU A 144 4.63 -12.79 -0.03
N VAL A 145 5.85 -12.87 0.55
CA VAL A 145 6.70 -11.70 0.76
C VAL A 145 7.25 -11.17 -0.57
N GLY A 146 7.47 -12.04 -1.56
CA GLY A 146 7.94 -11.67 -2.89
C GLY A 146 6.92 -10.86 -3.67
N PHE A 147 5.67 -11.30 -3.69
CA PHE A 147 4.59 -10.51 -4.32
C PHE A 147 4.39 -9.18 -3.60
N HIS A 148 4.50 -9.15 -2.27
CA HIS A 148 4.44 -7.89 -1.55
C HIS A 148 5.61 -6.96 -1.94
N ALA A 149 6.85 -7.45 -1.96
CA ALA A 149 8.02 -6.68 -2.37
C ALA A 149 7.90 -6.18 -3.83
N LEU A 150 7.29 -6.97 -4.72
CA LEU A 150 6.97 -6.55 -6.09
C LEU A 150 6.01 -5.36 -6.09
N HIS A 151 4.94 -5.40 -5.29
CA HIS A 151 3.98 -4.29 -5.18
C HIS A 151 4.63 -3.02 -4.61
N VAL A 152 5.48 -3.15 -3.58
CA VAL A 152 6.27 -2.00 -3.06
C VAL A 152 7.17 -1.44 -4.17
N THR A 153 7.81 -2.29 -4.97
CA THR A 153 8.68 -1.86 -6.08
C THR A 153 7.88 -1.08 -7.13
N ILE A 154 6.71 -1.59 -7.53
CA ILE A 154 5.81 -0.88 -8.46
C ILE A 154 5.41 0.47 -7.87
N GLY A 155 5.04 0.52 -6.59
CA GLY A 155 4.70 1.76 -5.91
C GLY A 155 5.84 2.78 -5.92
N VAL A 156 7.07 2.35 -5.62
CA VAL A 156 8.28 3.21 -5.69
C VAL A 156 8.51 3.74 -7.12
N ILE A 157 8.34 2.89 -8.14
CA ILE A 157 8.48 3.32 -9.55
C ILE A 157 7.43 4.38 -9.88
N VAL A 158 6.15 4.13 -9.58
CA VAL A 158 5.06 5.08 -9.84
C VAL A 158 5.28 6.39 -9.10
N MET A 159 5.67 6.34 -7.82
CA MET A 159 5.99 7.54 -7.05
C MET A 159 7.19 8.29 -7.63
N SER A 160 8.19 7.60 -8.17
CA SER A 160 9.34 8.23 -8.82
C SER A 160 8.95 8.94 -10.12
N ILE A 161 8.01 8.38 -10.89
CA ILE A 161 7.43 9.05 -12.07
C ILE A 161 6.70 10.32 -11.65
N VAL A 162 5.83 10.24 -10.62
CA VAL A 162 5.12 11.41 -10.08
C VAL A 162 6.10 12.48 -9.60
N PHE A 163 7.18 12.08 -8.92
CA PHE A 163 8.23 12.99 -8.48
C PHE A 163 8.91 13.73 -9.66
N GLY A 164 9.24 13.01 -10.72
CA GLY A 164 9.83 13.58 -11.95
C GLY A 164 8.89 14.59 -12.62
N LEU A 165 7.60 14.24 -12.75
CA LEU A 165 6.58 15.13 -13.32
C LEU A 165 6.35 16.37 -12.45
N ALA A 166 6.35 16.21 -11.13
CA ALA A 166 6.22 17.33 -10.21
C ALA A 166 7.43 18.27 -10.29
N ARG A 167 8.65 17.73 -10.35
CA ARG A 167 9.89 18.52 -10.51
C ARG A 167 9.87 19.32 -11.81
N SER A 168 9.31 18.76 -12.87
CA SER A 168 9.13 19.44 -14.18
C SER A 168 7.94 20.41 -14.20
N ARG A 169 7.31 20.68 -13.04
CA ARG A 169 6.14 21.55 -12.89
C ARG A 169 4.93 21.14 -13.76
N GLN A 170 4.88 19.88 -14.20
CA GLN A 170 3.74 19.34 -14.95
C GLN A 170 2.58 18.95 -14.03
N ILE A 171 2.83 18.72 -12.74
CA ILE A 171 1.81 18.48 -11.72
C ILE A 171 1.47 19.81 -11.07
N THR A 172 0.24 20.26 -11.30
CA THR A 172 -0.35 21.45 -10.69
C THR A 172 -1.46 21.04 -9.72
N ALA A 173 -1.98 22.00 -8.96
CA ALA A 173 -3.14 21.79 -8.07
C ALA A 173 -4.38 21.20 -8.79
N GLY A 174 -4.43 21.20 -10.12
CA GLY A 174 -5.48 20.55 -10.92
C GLY A 174 -5.32 19.03 -11.03
N ASN A 175 -4.12 18.49 -10.80
CA ASN A 175 -3.81 17.07 -10.95
C ASN A 175 -3.80 16.30 -9.61
N VAL A 176 -4.41 16.84 -8.57
CA VAL A 176 -4.44 16.26 -7.20
C VAL A 176 -5.01 14.84 -7.20
N THR A 177 -6.01 14.56 -8.04
CA THR A 177 -6.64 13.23 -8.11
C THR A 177 -5.64 12.12 -8.45
N GLY A 178 -4.69 12.37 -9.36
CA GLY A 178 -3.66 11.37 -9.70
C GLY A 178 -2.72 11.06 -8.52
N VAL A 179 -2.31 12.10 -7.79
CA VAL A 179 -1.46 11.96 -6.59
C VAL A 179 -2.22 11.22 -5.48
N GLU A 180 -3.50 11.54 -5.26
CA GLU A 180 -4.35 10.85 -4.28
C GLU A 180 -4.49 9.36 -4.57
N VAL A 181 -4.68 8.98 -5.83
CA VAL A 181 -4.83 7.59 -6.25
C VAL A 181 -3.55 6.79 -6.02
N VAL A 182 -2.37 7.39 -6.28
CA VAL A 182 -1.07 6.77 -5.98
C VAL A 182 -0.87 6.62 -4.47
N SER A 183 -1.29 7.61 -3.69
CA SER A 183 -1.25 7.55 -2.23
C SER A 183 -2.15 6.45 -1.67
N TRP A 184 -3.37 6.26 -2.22
CA TRP A 184 -4.25 5.15 -1.83
C TRP A 184 -3.61 3.79 -2.09
N TYR A 185 -2.96 3.63 -3.26
CA TYR A 185 -2.22 2.41 -3.55
C TYR A 185 -1.11 2.18 -2.51
N TRP A 186 -0.33 3.22 -2.17
CA TRP A 186 0.74 3.12 -1.19
C TRP A 186 0.25 2.72 0.19
N HIS A 187 -0.81 3.37 0.68
CA HIS A 187 -1.43 3.02 1.96
C HIS A 187 -2.00 1.59 1.97
N PHE A 188 -2.56 1.14 0.84
CA PHE A 188 -3.01 -0.24 0.70
C PHE A 188 -1.83 -1.22 0.83
N VAL A 189 -0.73 -0.98 0.15
CA VAL A 189 0.48 -1.81 0.23
C VAL A 189 1.01 -1.86 1.67
N ASP A 190 1.08 -0.73 2.36
CA ASP A 190 1.45 -0.67 3.79
C ASP A 190 0.48 -1.48 4.67
N GLY A 191 -0.83 -1.38 4.42
CA GLY A 191 -1.85 -2.15 5.11
C GLY A 191 -1.69 -3.66 4.90
N VAL A 192 -1.41 -4.09 3.68
CA VAL A 192 -1.09 -5.49 3.36
C VAL A 192 0.14 -5.95 4.14
N TRP A 193 1.17 -5.09 4.26
CA TRP A 193 2.37 -5.44 5.04
C TRP A 193 2.06 -5.69 6.52
N VAL A 194 1.18 -4.92 7.13
CA VAL A 194 0.75 -5.17 8.53
C VAL A 194 0.23 -6.59 8.69
N VAL A 195 -0.63 -7.02 7.75
CA VAL A 195 -1.22 -8.36 7.78
C VAL A 195 -0.14 -9.42 7.51
N VAL A 196 0.67 -9.26 6.46
CA VAL A 196 1.78 -10.16 6.14
C VAL A 196 2.75 -10.27 7.30
N PHE A 197 3.17 -9.15 7.88
CA PHE A 197 4.07 -9.13 9.04
C PHE A 197 3.48 -9.91 10.22
N THR A 198 2.20 -9.70 10.51
CA THR A 198 1.52 -10.39 11.62
C THR A 198 1.51 -11.89 11.40
N PHE A 199 1.11 -12.37 10.23
CA PHE A 199 1.02 -13.81 9.98
C PHE A 199 2.40 -14.48 9.83
N VAL A 200 3.38 -13.80 9.23
CA VAL A 200 4.70 -14.39 8.98
C VAL A 200 5.61 -14.32 10.20
N TYR A 201 5.66 -13.18 10.90
CA TYR A 201 6.66 -12.94 11.94
C TYR A 201 6.12 -12.98 13.38
N VAL A 202 4.79 -12.90 13.57
CA VAL A 202 4.16 -12.99 14.89
C VAL A 202 3.50 -14.37 15.08
N VAL A 203 2.65 -14.79 14.14
CA VAL A 203 1.92 -16.07 14.24
C VAL A 203 2.78 -17.24 13.74
N GLY A 204 3.59 -17.02 12.71
CA GLY A 204 4.44 -18.04 12.08
C GLY A 204 5.75 -18.36 12.83
N ARG A 205 5.95 -17.73 13.99
CA ARG A 205 7.13 -17.93 14.85
C ARG A 205 6.81 -18.83 16.08
#